data_2d3117a7a5d9a202e8d3fc6356484d18
#
_entry.id   2d3117a7a5d9a202e8d3fc6356484d18
#
_cell.length_a   1.000
_cell.length_b   1.000
_cell.length_c   1.000
_cell.angle_alpha   90.00
_cell.angle_beta   90.00
_cell.angle_gamma   90.00
#
_symmetry.space_group_name_H-M   'P 1'
#
loop_
_entity.id
_entity.type
_entity.pdbx_description
1 polymer ?
#
loop_
_entity_poly.entity_id
_entity_poly.type
_entity_poly.pdbx_seq_one_letter_code
_entity_poly.pdbx_strand_id
1 'polypeptide(L)'
;MKGHIDSQLGSISIDSEVIAKYAGSTAVECFGIVGMAAVSMKDGLGKLLKGDSLTRGINVVVDDENKLEIDFHVIVAYGVSISTVADNLIENVKYKVQEFTGFEIKLINIYIKSVSVID
;
A
#
# COMPACT_ATOMS: atom_id res chain seq x y z
N MET A 1 -12.18 1.90 9.33
CA MET A 1 -11.54 3.08 9.95
C MET A 1 -11.52 4.25 8.98
N LYS A 2 -11.59 5.44 9.51
CA LYS A 2 -11.57 6.67 8.71
C LYS A 2 -10.55 7.64 9.25
N GLY A 3 -9.80 8.28 8.36
CA GLY A 3 -9.05 9.46 8.69
C GLY A 3 -9.96 10.67 8.68
N HIS A 4 -9.66 11.66 9.49
CA HIS A 4 -10.53 12.80 9.71
C HIS A 4 -9.72 14.09 9.85
N ILE A 5 -10.08 15.09 9.08
CA ILE A 5 -9.48 16.43 9.14
C ILE A 5 -10.58 17.45 9.38
N ASP A 6 -10.44 18.22 10.45
CA ASP A 6 -11.37 19.31 10.76
C ASP A 6 -10.86 20.63 10.21
N SER A 7 -11.77 21.44 9.72
CA SER A 7 -11.49 22.80 9.32
C SER A 7 -12.57 23.72 9.88
N GLN A 8 -12.38 25.05 9.77
CA GLN A 8 -13.37 26.01 10.23
C GLN A 8 -14.69 25.92 9.47
N LEU A 9 -14.64 25.43 8.22
CA LEU A 9 -15.80 25.35 7.35
C LEU A 9 -16.44 23.98 7.30
N GLY A 10 -15.83 22.99 7.96
CA GLY A 10 -16.37 21.65 7.94
C GLY A 10 -15.31 20.61 8.27
N SER A 11 -15.54 19.38 7.85
CA SER A 11 -14.61 18.29 8.10
C SER A 11 -14.44 17.44 6.85
N ILE A 12 -13.30 16.78 6.77
CA ILE A 12 -12.99 15.83 5.69
C ILE A 12 -12.76 14.48 6.33
N SER A 13 -13.52 13.48 5.92
CA SER A 13 -13.33 12.11 6.37
C SER A 13 -12.87 11.26 5.19
N ILE A 14 -11.80 10.51 5.38
CA ILE A 14 -11.24 9.67 4.34
C ILE A 14 -11.32 8.22 4.79
N ASP A 15 -12.03 7.39 4.03
CA ASP A 15 -12.13 5.97 4.33
C ASP A 15 -10.78 5.29 4.08
N SER A 16 -10.44 4.33 4.92
CA SER A 16 -9.19 3.59 4.77
C SER A 16 -9.09 2.87 3.43
N GLU A 17 -10.22 2.49 2.85
CA GLU A 17 -10.25 1.86 1.53
C GLU A 17 -9.79 2.82 0.42
N VAL A 18 -10.11 4.11 0.55
CA VAL A 18 -9.64 5.13 -0.40
C VAL A 18 -8.12 5.24 -0.31
N ILE A 19 -7.59 5.26 0.91
CA ILE A 19 -6.14 5.31 1.13
C ILE A 19 -5.47 4.06 0.57
N ALA A 20 -6.06 2.89 0.82
CA ALA A 20 -5.52 1.62 0.33
C ALA A 20 -5.48 1.59 -1.20
N LYS A 21 -6.53 2.06 -1.84
CA LYS A 21 -6.59 2.09 -3.30
C LYS A 21 -5.52 3.01 -3.89
N TYR A 22 -5.35 4.18 -3.31
CA TYR A 22 -4.33 5.13 -3.76
C TYR A 22 -2.91 4.56 -3.52
N ALA A 23 -2.69 3.99 -2.34
CA ALA A 23 -1.40 3.39 -2.01
C ALA A 23 -1.08 2.22 -2.94
N GLY A 24 -2.07 1.39 -3.25
CA GLY A 24 -1.91 0.27 -4.17
C GLY A 24 -1.56 0.73 -5.58
N SER A 25 -2.22 1.76 -6.07
CA SER A 25 -1.92 2.32 -7.38
C SER A 25 -0.51 2.87 -7.45
N THR A 26 -0.05 3.50 -6.37
CA THR A 26 1.33 3.99 -6.28
C THR A 26 2.32 2.83 -6.26
N ALA A 27 2.01 1.79 -5.50
CA ALA A 27 2.91 0.65 -5.32
C ALA A 27 3.16 -0.09 -6.64
N VAL A 28 2.13 -0.33 -7.44
CA VAL A 28 2.29 -1.09 -8.68
C VAL A 28 3.04 -0.33 -9.76
N GLU A 29 3.21 0.97 -9.60
CA GLU A 29 4.04 1.78 -10.49
C GLU A 29 5.53 1.73 -10.12
N CYS A 30 5.85 1.21 -8.94
CA CYS A 30 7.23 1.16 -8.49
C CYS A 30 8.01 0.06 -9.19
N PHE A 31 9.30 0.33 -9.45
CA PHE A 31 10.19 -0.64 -10.08
C PHE A 31 10.25 -1.93 -9.26
N GLY A 32 10.15 -3.05 -9.95
CA GLY A 32 10.28 -4.36 -9.32
C GLY A 32 9.01 -4.91 -8.71
N ILE A 33 7.96 -4.11 -8.61
CA ILE A 33 6.68 -4.57 -8.10
C ILE A 33 5.83 -5.05 -9.28
N VAL A 34 5.50 -6.33 -9.30
CA VAL A 34 4.66 -6.92 -10.34
C VAL A 34 3.19 -6.70 -10.03
N GLY A 35 2.84 -6.76 -8.76
CA GLY A 35 1.45 -6.57 -8.32
C GLY A 35 1.28 -6.82 -6.84
N MET A 36 0.03 -6.85 -6.40
CA MET A 36 -0.34 -7.12 -5.02
C MET A 36 -0.82 -8.56 -4.89
N ALA A 37 -0.64 -9.14 -3.70
CA ALA A 37 -1.18 -10.45 -3.35
C ALA A 37 -2.28 -10.26 -2.32
N ALA A 38 -3.28 -11.15 -2.32
CA ALA A 38 -4.34 -11.08 -1.33
C ALA A 38 -3.78 -11.34 0.07
N VAL A 39 -4.28 -10.58 1.06
CA VAL A 39 -3.84 -10.72 2.45
C VAL A 39 -4.15 -12.12 2.97
N SER A 40 -5.35 -12.62 2.67
CA SER A 40 -5.77 -13.95 3.09
C SER A 40 -5.53 -14.95 1.97
N MET A 41 -4.48 -15.77 2.13
CA MET A 41 -4.20 -16.84 1.19
C MET A 41 -4.23 -18.17 1.94
N LYS A 42 -5.21 -18.99 1.62
CA LYS A 42 -5.39 -20.28 2.29
C LYS A 42 -4.39 -21.33 1.85
N ASP A 43 -3.89 -21.20 0.66
CA ASP A 43 -3.00 -22.19 0.03
C ASP A 43 -1.56 -21.73 -0.10
N GLY A 44 -1.24 -20.55 0.38
CA GLY A 44 0.11 -20.03 0.32
C GLY A 44 0.55 -19.53 -1.05
N LEU A 45 -0.33 -19.58 -2.03
CA LEU A 45 -0.02 -19.10 -3.38
C LEU A 45 -0.44 -17.64 -3.53
N GLY A 46 0.48 -16.84 -4.02
CA GLY A 46 0.19 -15.42 -4.29
C GLY A 46 -0.69 -15.29 -5.51
N LYS A 47 -1.87 -14.72 -5.32
CA LYS A 47 -2.76 -14.41 -6.43
C LYS A 47 -2.56 -12.96 -6.83
N LEU A 48 -2.25 -12.73 -8.10
CA LEU A 48 -2.06 -11.39 -8.61
C LEU A 48 -3.37 -10.62 -8.61
N LEU A 49 -3.37 -9.45 -7.97
CA LEU A 49 -4.53 -8.56 -7.90
C LEU A 49 -4.34 -7.39 -8.85
N LYS A 50 -5.40 -7.04 -9.56
CA LYS A 50 -5.39 -5.94 -10.53
C LYS A 50 -6.61 -5.05 -10.34
N GLY A 51 -6.49 -3.78 -10.73
CA GLY A 51 -7.59 -2.83 -10.69
C GLY A 51 -8.14 -2.64 -9.29
N ASP A 52 -9.45 -2.73 -9.14
CA ASP A 52 -10.10 -2.52 -7.86
C ASP A 52 -9.76 -3.58 -6.82
N SER A 53 -9.19 -4.72 -7.26
CA SER A 53 -8.77 -5.77 -6.34
C SER A 53 -7.47 -5.46 -5.61
N LEU A 54 -6.76 -4.41 -5.98
CA LEU A 54 -5.48 -4.05 -5.34
C LEU A 54 -5.63 -3.82 -3.84
N THR A 55 -6.77 -3.35 -3.39
CA THR A 55 -7.01 -3.08 -1.97
C THR A 55 -6.94 -4.35 -1.11
N ARG A 56 -7.13 -5.52 -1.70
CA ARG A 56 -7.05 -6.79 -0.96
C ARG A 56 -5.64 -7.13 -0.51
N GLY A 57 -4.64 -6.54 -1.13
CA GLY A 57 -3.24 -6.75 -0.75
C GLY A 57 -2.72 -5.68 0.19
N ILE A 58 -3.56 -4.76 0.62
CA ILE A 58 -3.15 -3.61 1.42
C ILE A 58 -4.03 -3.49 2.64
N ASN A 59 -3.40 -3.34 3.79
CA ASN A 59 -4.10 -3.11 5.04
C ASN A 59 -3.70 -1.73 5.57
N VAL A 60 -4.69 -0.87 5.81
CA VAL A 60 -4.46 0.49 6.29
C VAL A 60 -5.11 0.65 7.65
N VAL A 61 -4.32 1.08 8.62
CA VAL A 61 -4.81 1.41 9.95
C VAL A 61 -4.57 2.88 10.19
N VAL A 62 -5.60 3.58 10.65
CA VAL A 62 -5.51 4.99 11.03
C VAL A 62 -5.63 5.06 12.54
N ASP A 63 -4.62 5.61 13.21
CA ASP A 63 -4.65 5.71 14.67
C ASP A 63 -5.38 6.97 15.13
N ASP A 64 -5.47 7.16 16.46
CA ASP A 64 -6.20 8.27 17.05
C ASP A 64 -5.60 9.64 16.74
N GLU A 65 -4.35 9.67 16.28
CA GLU A 65 -3.65 10.90 15.92
C GLU A 65 -3.65 11.13 14.41
N ASN A 66 -4.45 10.39 13.66
CA ASN A 66 -4.51 10.42 12.20
C ASN A 66 -3.18 10.06 11.54
N LYS A 67 -2.41 9.18 12.19
CA LYS A 67 -1.20 8.63 11.60
C LYS A 67 -1.52 7.30 10.97
N LEU A 68 -0.87 7.03 9.85
CA LEU A 68 -1.15 5.84 9.05
C LEU A 68 -0.12 4.75 9.28
N GLU A 69 -0.61 3.52 9.35
CA GLU A 69 0.22 2.33 9.27
C GLU A 69 -0.31 1.52 8.09
N ILE A 70 0.57 1.21 7.15
CA ILE A 70 0.16 0.54 5.91
C ILE A 70 0.97 -0.72 5.73
N ASP A 71 0.28 -1.83 5.49
CA ASP A 71 0.88 -3.12 5.17
C ASP A 71 0.65 -3.44 3.71
N PHE A 72 1.73 -3.77 3.00
CA PHE A 72 1.67 -4.18 1.60
C PHE A 72 2.02 -5.65 1.48
N HIS A 73 1.23 -6.39 0.74
CA HIS A 73 1.51 -7.77 0.37
C HIS A 73 1.77 -7.76 -1.12
N VAL A 74 3.03 -7.94 -1.51
CA VAL A 74 3.46 -7.67 -2.88
C VAL A 74 4.04 -8.90 -3.55
N ILE A 75 4.00 -8.86 -4.88
CA ILE A 75 4.65 -9.83 -5.75
C ILE A 75 5.74 -9.04 -6.48
N VAL A 76 6.98 -9.51 -6.39
CA VAL A 76 8.12 -8.84 -6.99
C VAL A 76 8.64 -9.60 -8.20
N ALA A 77 9.34 -8.90 -9.09
CA ALA A 77 9.96 -9.51 -10.25
C ALA A 77 11.19 -10.33 -9.82
N TYR A 78 11.40 -11.46 -10.47
CA TYR A 78 12.59 -12.27 -10.24
C TYR A 78 13.84 -11.48 -10.64
N GLY A 79 14.87 -11.61 -9.83
CA GLY A 79 16.18 -11.02 -10.14
C GLY A 79 16.39 -9.61 -9.64
N VAL A 80 15.35 -8.97 -9.08
CA VAL A 80 15.51 -7.62 -8.51
C VAL A 80 16.04 -7.70 -7.08
N SER A 81 16.70 -6.63 -6.66
CA SER A 81 17.11 -6.50 -5.25
C SER A 81 15.91 -6.14 -4.41
N ILE A 82 15.52 -7.02 -3.50
CA ILE A 82 14.35 -6.81 -2.65
C ILE A 82 14.51 -5.57 -1.79
N SER A 83 15.69 -5.35 -1.22
CA SER A 83 15.90 -4.17 -0.38
C SER A 83 15.78 -2.88 -1.17
N THR A 84 16.29 -2.85 -2.40
CA THR A 84 16.15 -1.67 -3.26
C THR A 84 14.70 -1.41 -3.64
N VAL A 85 13.97 -2.47 -3.98
CA VAL A 85 12.54 -2.36 -4.30
C VAL A 85 11.76 -1.84 -3.09
N ALA A 86 12.03 -2.39 -1.92
CA ALA A 86 11.35 -1.99 -0.69
C ALA A 86 11.62 -0.52 -0.35
N ASP A 87 12.88 -0.10 -0.43
CA ASP A 87 13.23 1.29 -0.14
C ASP A 87 12.53 2.25 -1.10
N ASN A 88 12.51 1.91 -2.37
CA ASN A 88 11.85 2.72 -3.40
C ASN A 88 10.34 2.79 -3.15
N LEU A 89 9.73 1.67 -2.81
CA LEU A 89 8.30 1.60 -2.52
C LEU A 89 7.95 2.47 -1.31
N ILE A 90 8.72 2.36 -0.24
CA ILE A 90 8.49 3.12 0.99
C ILE A 90 8.57 4.62 0.71
N GLU A 91 9.62 5.07 0.01
CA GLU A 91 9.79 6.48 -0.29
C GLU A 91 8.65 7.04 -1.15
N ASN A 92 8.26 6.32 -2.20
CA ASN A 92 7.21 6.77 -3.10
C ASN A 92 5.85 6.79 -2.42
N VAL A 93 5.53 5.75 -1.67
CA VAL A 93 4.25 5.68 -0.97
C VAL A 93 4.17 6.75 0.10
N LYS A 94 5.23 6.91 0.88
CA LYS A 94 5.26 7.92 1.92
C LYS A 94 4.99 9.30 1.35
N TYR A 95 5.71 9.67 0.29
CA TYR A 95 5.55 10.99 -0.32
C TYR A 95 4.15 11.19 -0.88
N LYS A 96 3.70 10.26 -1.72
CA LYS A 96 2.43 10.43 -2.43
C LYS A 96 1.21 10.32 -1.51
N VAL A 97 1.22 9.37 -0.59
CA VAL A 97 0.08 9.19 0.30
C VAL A 97 -0.03 10.35 1.28
N GLN A 98 1.09 10.82 1.82
CA GLN A 98 1.07 11.98 2.72
C GLN A 98 0.58 13.24 2.00
N GLU A 99 0.99 13.43 0.75
CA GLU A 99 0.53 14.57 -0.03
C GLU A 99 -0.96 14.45 -0.36
N PHE A 100 -1.42 13.26 -0.72
CA PHE A 100 -2.82 13.03 -1.07
C PHE A 100 -3.77 13.18 0.11
N THR A 101 -3.41 12.62 1.26
CA THR A 101 -4.29 12.56 2.43
C THR A 101 -4.07 13.70 3.41
N GLY A 102 -2.88 14.26 3.46
CA GLY A 102 -2.49 15.19 4.52
C GLY A 102 -2.14 14.50 5.84
N PHE A 103 -2.18 13.17 5.89
CA PHE A 103 -1.86 12.41 7.09
C PHE A 103 -0.41 11.97 7.07
N GLU A 104 0.21 11.90 8.24
CA GLU A 104 1.56 11.37 8.40
C GLU A 104 1.53 9.85 8.39
N ILE A 105 2.48 9.24 7.70
CA ILE A 105 2.66 7.78 7.73
C ILE A 105 3.71 7.48 8.80
N LYS A 106 3.33 6.64 9.78
CA LYS A 106 4.25 6.27 10.83
C LYS A 106 4.98 4.97 10.55
N LEU A 107 4.40 4.08 9.75
CA LEU A 107 5.00 2.77 9.50
C LEU A 107 4.49 2.18 8.19
N ILE A 108 5.41 1.63 7.41
CA ILE A 108 5.07 0.87 6.20
C ILE A 108 5.75 -0.49 6.32
N ASN A 109 4.94 -1.54 6.31
CA ASN A 109 5.42 -2.92 6.32
C ASN A 109 5.22 -3.53 4.95
N ILE A 110 6.23 -4.21 4.46
CA ILE A 110 6.17 -4.84 3.14
C ILE A 110 6.40 -6.34 3.30
N TYR A 111 5.44 -7.12 2.85
CA TYR A 111 5.49 -8.57 2.88
C TYR A 111 5.63 -9.07 1.44
N ILE A 112 6.76 -9.71 1.17
CA ILE A 112 7.01 -10.29 -0.16
C ILE A 112 6.34 -11.66 -0.17
N LYS A 113 5.27 -11.80 -0.92
CA LYS A 113 4.48 -13.04 -0.92
C LYS A 113 4.86 -13.98 -2.05
N SER A 114 5.41 -13.45 -3.12
CA SER A 114 5.76 -14.26 -4.26
C SER A 114 6.77 -13.52 -5.14
N VAL A 115 7.46 -14.29 -5.96
CA VAL A 115 8.38 -13.77 -6.97
C VAL A 115 7.86 -14.25 -8.32
N SER A 116 7.74 -13.35 -9.28
CA SER A 116 7.25 -13.67 -10.61
C SER A 116 8.42 -13.68 -11.60
N VAL A 117 8.55 -14.78 -12.32
CA VAL A 117 9.52 -14.85 -13.41
C VAL A 117 8.85 -14.28 -14.66
N ILE A 118 9.45 -13.24 -15.20
CA ILE A 118 8.94 -12.57 -16.40
C ILE A 118 9.83 -12.97 -17.56
N ASP A 119 9.25 -13.61 -18.56
CA ASP A 119 9.96 -13.98 -19.78
C ASP A 119 9.91 -12.85 -20.80
#